data_9c43f312f808916ac4fe0634da80e7ac
#
_entry.id   9c43f312f808916ac4fe0634da80e7ac
#
_cell.length_a   1.000
_cell.length_b   1.000
_cell.length_c   1.000
_cell.angle_alpha   90.00
_cell.angle_beta   90.00
_cell.angle_gamma   90.00
#
_symmetry.space_group_name_H-M   'P 1'
#
loop_
_entity.id
_entity.type
_entity.pdbx_description
1 polymer ?
#
loop_
_entity_poly.entity_id
_entity_poly.type
_entity_poly.pdbx_seq_one_letter_code
_entity_poly.pdbx_strand_id
1 'polypeptide(L)'
;VTAGSLEQFEAARPRLFSLAYRMLGEAAEAEDVVQEAYLRWEKAGPVATPAAWLTRVATNLCLTRLTSARARRERYTGPWLPEPVVTGPGPWETVEQRDSLRFGVLVLLERLTPAERAAFVLREGFDYSHREIASLLGVSEANARQLYRRAREHVGEPRKRFEAPAQKEVVERFLTAMHQADLPALERLLAEDVVAWSDGGGKVSAARRPITGRAKVLRFLLGLARHPRLASAEFTVAPVNGEPALLVFESGALSAVMVPEFTGGRLSEIRNVLNPDKLAFAAAQLSNGQAGTRHDGSRPLKPSNFSSALASSGTSTTGPKRPGSRG
;
A
#
# COMPACT_ATOMS: atom_id res chain seq x y z
N VAL A 1 32.55 -2.71 18.42
CA VAL A 1 31.53 -3.72 18.08
C VAL A 1 32.21 -5.04 17.88
N THR A 2 31.89 -6.06 18.66
CA THR A 2 32.36 -7.43 18.40
C THR A 2 31.61 -7.98 17.18
N ALA A 3 32.26 -8.84 16.35
CA ALA A 3 31.63 -9.44 15.17
C ALA A 3 30.26 -10.07 15.50
N GLY A 4 30.12 -10.74 16.65
CA GLY A 4 28.84 -11.31 17.10
C GLY A 4 27.74 -10.29 17.44
N SER A 5 28.09 -9.04 17.78
CA SER A 5 27.10 -7.98 18.01
C SER A 5 26.49 -7.46 16.70
N LEU A 6 27.27 -7.37 15.63
CA LEU A 6 26.78 -6.99 14.30
C LEU A 6 25.88 -8.09 13.72
N GLU A 7 26.28 -9.36 13.81
CA GLU A 7 25.47 -10.49 13.34
C GLU A 7 24.11 -10.54 14.03
N GLN A 8 24.06 -10.30 15.34
CA GLN A 8 22.80 -10.27 16.11
C GLN A 8 21.88 -9.13 15.65
N PHE A 9 22.45 -7.97 15.35
CA PHE A 9 21.67 -6.86 14.83
C PHE A 9 21.16 -7.14 13.41
N GLU A 10 22.00 -7.61 12.49
CA GLU A 10 21.62 -7.93 11.12
C GLU A 10 20.53 -9.01 11.07
N ALA A 11 20.59 -10.02 11.96
CA ALA A 11 19.53 -11.00 12.10
C ALA A 11 18.19 -10.39 12.59
N ALA A 12 18.24 -9.35 13.41
CA ALA A 12 17.05 -8.65 13.92
C ALA A 12 16.52 -7.57 12.95
N ARG A 13 17.35 -7.04 12.06
CA ARG A 13 17.08 -5.89 11.19
C ARG A 13 15.76 -6.02 10.41
N PRO A 14 15.45 -7.15 9.72
CA PRO A 14 14.19 -7.29 8.98
C PRO A 14 12.97 -7.18 9.90
N ARG A 15 13.03 -7.78 11.09
CA ARG A 15 11.98 -7.72 12.09
C ARG A 15 11.77 -6.29 12.62
N LEU A 16 12.87 -5.55 12.86
CA LEU A 16 12.82 -4.17 13.31
C LEU A 16 12.22 -3.25 12.24
N PHE A 17 12.62 -3.42 10.98
CA PHE A 17 12.02 -2.69 9.85
C PHE A 17 10.52 -2.96 9.74
N SER A 18 10.12 -4.23 9.77
CA SER A 18 8.72 -4.65 9.72
C SER A 18 7.89 -4.04 10.85
N LEU A 19 8.43 -4.02 12.09
CA LEU A 19 7.79 -3.37 13.23
C LEU A 19 7.63 -1.86 13.01
N ALA A 20 8.73 -1.18 12.64
CA ALA A 20 8.73 0.26 12.44
C ALA A 20 7.81 0.68 11.30
N TYR A 21 7.82 -0.04 10.19
CA TYR A 21 6.96 0.25 9.06
C TYR A 21 5.47 0.07 9.39
N ARG A 22 5.08 -0.97 10.13
CA ARG A 22 3.68 -1.13 10.61
C ARG A 22 3.28 -0.04 11.58
N MET A 23 4.23 0.41 12.40
CA MET A 23 3.99 1.51 13.32
C MET A 23 3.83 2.85 12.61
N LEU A 24 4.66 3.14 11.60
CA LEU A 24 4.77 4.47 11.00
C LEU A 24 4.00 4.61 9.68
N GLY A 25 3.88 3.53 8.88
CA GLY A 25 3.31 3.56 7.54
C GLY A 25 4.19 4.27 6.51
N GLU A 26 5.41 4.63 6.88
CA GLU A 26 6.42 5.33 6.09
C GLU A 26 7.71 4.51 6.09
N ALA A 27 8.10 3.97 4.92
CA ALA A 27 9.23 3.05 4.79
C ALA A 27 10.58 3.74 5.05
N ALA A 28 10.72 4.99 4.58
CA ALA A 28 11.90 5.79 4.85
C ALA A 28 12.08 6.06 6.35
N GLU A 29 11.03 6.45 7.05
CA GLU A 29 11.05 6.64 8.51
C GLU A 29 11.32 5.32 9.25
N ALA A 30 10.88 4.17 8.72
CA ALA A 30 11.16 2.86 9.29
C ALA A 30 12.65 2.50 9.18
N GLU A 31 13.30 2.77 8.03
CA GLU A 31 14.75 2.61 7.87
C GLU A 31 15.52 3.53 8.85
N ASP A 32 15.08 4.76 9.03
CA ASP A 32 15.70 5.68 9.99
C ASP A 32 15.59 5.17 11.44
N VAL A 33 14.46 4.54 11.81
CA VAL A 33 14.29 3.88 13.12
C VAL A 33 15.29 2.74 13.26
N VAL A 34 15.46 1.92 12.23
CA VAL A 34 16.42 0.80 12.24
C VAL A 34 17.85 1.32 12.39
N GLN A 35 18.23 2.35 11.64
CA GLN A 35 19.56 2.98 11.75
C GLN A 35 19.79 3.56 13.15
N GLU A 36 18.83 4.28 13.71
CA GLU A 36 18.96 4.84 15.05
C GLU A 36 19.00 3.74 16.14
N ALA A 37 18.27 2.65 15.96
CA ALA A 37 18.35 1.48 16.83
C ALA A 37 19.74 0.83 16.77
N TYR A 38 20.36 0.77 15.58
CA TYR A 38 21.74 0.30 15.42
C TYR A 38 22.74 1.18 16.17
N LEU A 39 22.68 2.49 16.02
CA LEU A 39 23.58 3.43 16.72
C LEU A 39 23.45 3.33 18.25
N ARG A 40 22.25 3.05 18.75
CA ARG A 40 22.04 2.80 20.18
C ARG A 40 22.56 1.44 20.62
N TRP A 41 22.42 0.43 19.74
CA TRP A 41 22.93 -0.92 19.95
C TRP A 41 24.46 -0.93 20.08
N GLU A 42 25.17 -0.20 19.22
CA GLU A 42 26.63 -0.06 19.29
C GLU A 42 27.12 0.49 20.62
N LYS A 43 26.34 1.38 21.24
CA LYS A 43 26.68 2.05 22.51
C LYS A 43 26.18 1.30 23.75
N ALA A 44 25.31 0.31 23.61
CA ALA A 44 24.61 -0.29 24.74
C ALA A 44 25.47 -1.23 25.61
N GLY A 45 26.65 -1.67 25.14
CA GLY A 45 27.43 -2.70 25.82
C GLY A 45 26.74 -4.08 25.81
N PRO A 46 27.14 -5.00 26.71
CA PRO A 46 26.54 -6.33 26.76
C PRO A 46 25.07 -6.29 27.18
N VAL A 47 24.18 -6.82 26.34
CA VAL A 47 22.73 -6.91 26.59
C VAL A 47 22.33 -8.37 26.74
N ALA A 48 21.65 -8.72 27.83
CA ALA A 48 21.26 -10.11 28.11
C ALA A 48 20.27 -10.69 27.08
N THR A 49 19.35 -9.87 26.55
CA THR A 49 18.32 -10.28 25.60
C THR A 49 18.27 -9.30 24.42
N PRO A 50 19.16 -9.46 23.41
CA PRO A 50 19.33 -8.53 22.28
C PRO A 50 18.03 -8.22 21.53
N ALA A 51 17.28 -9.25 21.14
CA ALA A 51 16.04 -9.09 20.38
C ALA A 51 14.96 -8.30 21.15
N ALA A 52 14.79 -8.56 22.45
CA ALA A 52 13.82 -7.84 23.27
C ALA A 52 14.25 -6.37 23.48
N TRP A 53 15.52 -6.13 23.68
CA TRP A 53 16.08 -4.78 23.84
C TRP A 53 15.91 -3.96 22.56
N LEU A 54 16.27 -4.52 21.40
CA LEU A 54 16.12 -3.87 20.09
C LEU A 54 14.65 -3.57 19.77
N THR A 55 13.75 -4.52 20.04
CA THR A 55 12.31 -4.30 19.88
C THR A 55 11.81 -3.14 20.75
N ARG A 56 12.27 -3.06 22.01
CA ARG A 56 11.91 -1.95 22.91
C ARG A 56 12.43 -0.61 22.38
N VAL A 57 13.67 -0.56 21.91
CA VAL A 57 14.26 0.66 21.35
C VAL A 57 13.46 1.12 20.12
N ALA A 58 13.22 0.22 19.16
CA ALA A 58 12.46 0.52 17.95
C ALA A 58 11.03 0.97 18.27
N THR A 59 10.34 0.29 19.19
CA THR A 59 8.99 0.67 19.62
C THR A 59 8.95 2.09 20.21
N ASN A 60 9.90 2.43 21.09
CA ASN A 60 9.96 3.76 21.70
C ASN A 60 10.28 4.85 20.68
N LEU A 61 11.17 4.59 19.73
CA LEU A 61 11.46 5.49 18.61
C LEU A 61 10.20 5.74 17.76
N CYS A 62 9.48 4.68 17.43
CA CYS A 62 8.22 4.78 16.68
C CYS A 62 7.16 5.59 17.44
N LEU A 63 6.98 5.35 18.74
CA LEU A 63 6.02 6.11 19.55
C LEU A 63 6.33 7.60 19.58
N THR A 64 7.62 7.96 19.70
CA THR A 64 8.07 9.37 19.65
C THR A 64 7.76 9.99 18.29
N ARG A 65 8.05 9.28 17.19
CA ARG A 65 7.80 9.76 15.82
C ARG A 65 6.32 9.87 15.51
N LEU A 66 5.47 8.95 15.96
CA LEU A 66 4.03 8.98 15.76
C LEU A 66 3.37 10.22 16.37
N THR A 67 3.87 10.72 17.49
CA THR A 67 3.36 11.94 18.10
C THR A 67 3.54 13.15 17.19
N SER A 68 4.70 13.29 16.53
CA SER A 68 4.97 14.37 15.57
C SER A 68 4.35 14.10 14.20
N ALA A 69 4.27 12.82 13.76
CA ALA A 69 3.65 12.43 12.50
C ALA A 69 2.16 12.77 12.46
N ARG A 70 1.44 12.58 13.56
CA ARG A 70 0.02 12.95 13.64
C ARG A 70 -0.22 14.41 13.30
N ALA A 71 0.56 15.33 13.87
CA ALA A 71 0.45 16.76 13.58
C ALA A 71 0.80 17.11 12.11
N ARG A 72 1.72 16.35 11.49
CA ARG A 72 2.03 16.51 10.05
C ARG A 72 0.87 16.04 9.18
N ARG A 73 0.23 14.90 9.53
CA ARG A 73 -0.89 14.31 8.78
C ARG A 73 -2.17 15.16 8.85
N GLU A 74 -2.42 15.84 9.96
CA GLU A 74 -3.53 16.80 10.10
C GLU A 74 -3.42 17.97 9.11
N ARG A 75 -2.20 18.32 8.66
CA ARG A 75 -1.92 19.38 7.69
C ARG A 75 -1.70 18.85 6.26
N TYR A 76 -1.80 17.53 6.07
CA TYR A 76 -1.52 16.91 4.79
C TYR A 76 -2.59 17.24 3.75
N THR A 77 -2.15 17.50 2.51
CA THR A 77 -3.04 17.87 1.42
C THR A 77 -3.64 16.64 0.76
N GLY A 78 -4.93 16.43 0.94
CA GLY A 78 -5.67 15.28 0.41
C GLY A 78 -5.61 14.05 1.32
N PRO A 79 -6.08 12.89 0.83
CA PRO A 79 -6.00 11.64 1.57
C PRO A 79 -4.55 11.23 1.79
N TRP A 80 -4.19 10.91 3.04
CA TRP A 80 -2.89 10.33 3.34
C TRP A 80 -2.98 8.80 3.20
N LEU A 81 -2.08 8.21 2.43
CA LEU A 81 -1.90 6.78 2.29
C LEU A 81 -0.49 6.36 2.75
N PRO A 82 -0.29 5.13 3.24
CA PRO A 82 1.05 4.62 3.53
C PRO A 82 1.98 4.65 2.32
N GLU A 83 3.29 4.63 2.56
CA GLU A 83 4.27 4.41 1.50
C GLU A 83 4.17 2.96 1.01
N PRO A 84 4.15 2.72 -0.31
CA PRO A 84 4.16 1.36 -0.83
C PRO A 84 5.54 0.72 -0.68
N VAL A 85 5.57 -0.56 -0.28
CA VAL A 85 6.79 -1.37 -0.22
C VAL A 85 6.66 -2.54 -1.19
N VAL A 86 7.57 -2.62 -2.16
CA VAL A 86 7.61 -3.76 -3.09
C VAL A 86 8.08 -4.99 -2.32
N THR A 87 7.24 -6.04 -2.32
CA THR A 87 7.51 -7.28 -1.62
C THR A 87 7.83 -8.37 -2.63
N GLY A 88 9.07 -8.88 -2.58
CA GLY A 88 9.52 -10.01 -3.42
C GLY A 88 9.51 -11.33 -2.65
N PRO A 89 9.80 -12.47 -3.31
CA PRO A 89 10.12 -13.71 -2.64
C PRO A 89 11.46 -13.55 -1.92
N GLY A 90 11.42 -13.11 -0.67
CA GLY A 90 12.61 -12.93 0.18
C GLY A 90 12.61 -13.93 1.34
N PRO A 91 13.78 -14.33 1.86
CA PRO A 91 13.92 -15.33 2.93
C PRO A 91 13.43 -14.86 4.31
N TRP A 92 12.93 -13.67 4.43
CA TRP A 92 12.70 -12.93 5.69
C TRP A 92 11.23 -12.68 6.02
N GLU A 93 10.29 -13.15 5.20
CA GLU A 93 8.88 -13.00 5.50
C GLU A 93 8.20 -14.36 5.58
N THR A 94 7.78 -14.74 6.78
CA THR A 94 6.77 -15.78 6.96
C THR A 94 5.44 -15.31 6.35
N VAL A 95 4.57 -16.27 5.99
CA VAL A 95 3.23 -15.96 5.45
C VAL A 95 2.45 -15.02 6.39
N GLU A 96 2.59 -15.23 7.70
CA GLU A 96 1.94 -14.41 8.76
C GLU A 96 2.49 -12.97 8.80
N GLN A 97 3.80 -12.79 8.54
CA GLN A 97 4.40 -11.47 8.46
C GLN A 97 3.94 -10.69 7.22
N ARG A 98 3.70 -11.37 6.10
CA ARG A 98 3.14 -10.75 4.88
C ARG A 98 1.72 -10.25 5.10
N ASP A 99 0.88 -11.02 5.76
CA ASP A 99 -0.53 -10.66 5.99
C ASP A 99 -0.70 -9.38 6.80
N SER A 100 0.17 -9.16 7.77
CA SER A 100 0.12 -7.97 8.62
C SER A 100 0.78 -6.72 7.99
N LEU A 101 1.44 -6.84 6.83
CA LEU A 101 1.95 -5.72 6.03
C LEU A 101 0.94 -5.21 4.99
N ARG A 102 -0.25 -5.83 4.89
CA ARG A 102 -1.26 -5.45 3.90
C ARG A 102 -1.57 -3.96 3.97
N PHE A 103 -1.61 -3.34 2.79
CA PHE A 103 -1.81 -1.91 2.67
C PHE A 103 -3.10 -1.43 3.34
N GLY A 104 -4.18 -2.20 3.19
CA GLY A 104 -5.46 -1.92 3.86
C GLY A 104 -5.36 -1.92 5.37
N VAL A 105 -4.58 -2.83 5.96
CA VAL A 105 -4.34 -2.85 7.41
C VAL A 105 -3.59 -1.61 7.85
N LEU A 106 -2.53 -1.21 7.14
CA LEU A 106 -1.78 0.01 7.44
C LEU A 106 -2.67 1.26 7.44
N VAL A 107 -3.60 1.36 6.49
CA VAL A 107 -4.59 2.46 6.45
C VAL A 107 -5.50 2.44 7.69
N LEU A 108 -5.94 1.27 8.14
CA LEU A 108 -6.76 1.15 9.34
C LEU A 108 -5.99 1.53 10.61
N LEU A 109 -4.70 1.18 10.68
CA LEU A 109 -3.83 1.55 11.81
C LEU A 109 -3.70 3.06 12.01
N GLU A 110 -3.93 3.87 10.96
CA GLU A 110 -3.92 5.33 11.07
C GLU A 110 -5.04 5.90 11.98
N ARG A 111 -6.08 5.12 12.22
CA ARG A 111 -7.19 5.49 13.11
C ARG A 111 -6.85 5.31 14.59
N LEU A 112 -5.76 4.61 14.90
CA LEU A 112 -5.35 4.27 16.25
C LEU A 112 -4.51 5.37 16.88
N THR A 113 -4.62 5.51 18.20
CA THR A 113 -3.62 6.27 18.95
C THR A 113 -2.26 5.57 18.90
N PRO A 114 -1.14 6.27 19.11
CA PRO A 114 0.19 5.64 19.11
C PRO A 114 0.30 4.41 20.01
N ALA A 115 -0.25 4.48 21.22
CA ALA A 115 -0.20 3.36 22.18
C ALA A 115 -1.11 2.19 21.77
N GLU A 116 -2.29 2.45 21.23
CA GLU A 116 -3.19 1.42 20.68
C GLU A 116 -2.55 0.73 19.49
N ARG A 117 -1.94 1.51 18.58
CA ARG A 117 -1.22 0.98 17.41
C ARG A 117 -0.06 0.08 17.85
N ALA A 118 0.75 0.51 18.82
CA ALA A 118 1.84 -0.30 19.35
C ALA A 118 1.35 -1.62 19.93
N ALA A 119 0.30 -1.58 20.78
CA ALA A 119 -0.27 -2.77 21.39
C ALA A 119 -0.83 -3.75 20.32
N PHE A 120 -1.50 -3.22 19.29
CA PHE A 120 -2.04 -4.01 18.19
C PHE A 120 -0.93 -4.64 17.34
N VAL A 121 0.03 -3.84 16.87
CA VAL A 121 1.13 -4.31 16.02
C VAL A 121 1.98 -5.35 16.75
N LEU A 122 2.34 -5.13 18.02
CA LEU A 122 3.10 -6.09 18.81
C LEU A 122 2.33 -7.40 19.02
N ARG A 123 1.01 -7.34 19.21
CA ARG A 123 0.18 -8.53 19.41
C ARG A 123 -0.04 -9.32 18.13
N GLU A 124 -0.57 -8.66 17.07
CA GLU A 124 -0.99 -9.31 15.83
C GLU A 124 0.18 -9.61 14.87
N GLY A 125 1.20 -8.76 14.90
CA GLY A 125 2.33 -8.87 13.97
C GLY A 125 3.55 -9.60 14.53
N PHE A 126 3.63 -9.76 15.86
CA PHE A 126 4.84 -10.29 16.52
C PHE A 126 4.55 -11.25 17.67
N ASP A 127 3.30 -11.62 17.92
CA ASP A 127 2.84 -12.58 18.92
C ASP A 127 3.24 -12.28 20.37
N TYR A 128 3.51 -11.01 20.70
CA TYR A 128 3.81 -10.63 22.07
C TYR A 128 2.59 -10.83 22.97
N SER A 129 2.79 -11.42 24.15
CA SER A 129 1.79 -11.49 25.20
C SER A 129 1.46 -10.10 25.77
N HIS A 130 0.28 -9.92 26.38
CA HIS A 130 -0.06 -8.64 27.01
C HIS A 130 0.93 -8.24 28.11
N ARG A 131 1.52 -9.20 28.80
CA ARG A 131 2.57 -8.99 29.80
C ARG A 131 3.83 -8.40 29.18
N GLU A 132 4.27 -8.95 28.05
CA GLU A 132 5.45 -8.44 27.32
C GLU A 132 5.18 -7.06 26.73
N ILE A 133 3.98 -6.86 26.14
CA ILE A 133 3.55 -5.54 25.63
C ILE A 133 3.55 -4.52 26.76
N ALA A 134 3.03 -4.86 27.93
CA ALA A 134 3.07 -4.00 29.10
C ALA A 134 4.50 -3.60 29.48
N SER A 135 5.43 -4.57 29.50
CA SER A 135 6.85 -4.31 29.76
C SER A 135 7.50 -3.41 28.70
N LEU A 136 7.15 -3.61 27.40
CA LEU A 136 7.68 -2.80 26.30
C LEU A 136 7.19 -1.36 26.35
N LEU A 137 5.90 -1.17 26.66
CA LEU A 137 5.24 0.14 26.68
C LEU A 137 5.36 0.88 28.03
N GLY A 138 5.89 0.22 29.06
CA GLY A 138 5.98 0.81 30.42
C GLY A 138 4.62 1.02 31.08
N VAL A 139 3.64 0.14 30.82
CA VAL A 139 2.28 0.21 31.36
C VAL A 139 1.93 -1.06 32.17
N SER A 140 0.78 -1.08 32.85
CA SER A 140 0.30 -2.30 33.47
C SER A 140 -0.24 -3.30 32.44
N GLU A 141 -0.23 -4.60 32.74
CA GLU A 141 -0.80 -5.62 31.87
C GLU A 141 -2.29 -5.40 31.60
N ALA A 142 -3.04 -4.94 32.60
CA ALA A 142 -4.45 -4.58 32.42
C ALA A 142 -4.62 -3.44 31.41
N ASN A 143 -3.73 -2.43 31.44
CA ASN A 143 -3.75 -1.34 30.45
C ASN A 143 -3.34 -1.85 29.04
N ALA A 144 -2.35 -2.73 28.93
CA ALA A 144 -1.98 -3.33 27.64
C ALA A 144 -3.15 -4.11 27.00
N ARG A 145 -3.91 -4.89 27.81
CA ARG A 145 -5.14 -5.56 27.34
C ARG A 145 -6.20 -4.55 26.87
N GLN A 146 -6.37 -3.45 27.59
CA GLN A 146 -7.33 -2.41 27.27
C GLN A 146 -6.96 -1.67 25.96
N LEU A 147 -5.68 -1.33 25.78
CA LEU A 147 -5.17 -0.72 24.55
C LEU A 147 -5.42 -1.62 23.34
N TYR A 148 -5.07 -2.90 23.45
CA TYR A 148 -5.31 -3.88 22.39
C TYR A 148 -6.81 -4.06 22.08
N ARG A 149 -7.67 -4.15 23.09
CA ARG A 149 -9.12 -4.25 22.89
C ARG A 149 -9.67 -3.06 22.11
N ARG A 150 -9.31 -1.82 22.51
CA ARG A 150 -9.72 -0.60 21.81
C ARG A 150 -9.20 -0.58 20.37
N ALA A 151 -7.95 -0.98 20.17
CA ALA A 151 -7.38 -1.08 18.85
C ALA A 151 -8.20 -2.02 17.96
N ARG A 152 -8.56 -3.20 18.46
CA ARG A 152 -9.41 -4.16 17.73
C ARG A 152 -10.80 -3.60 17.41
N GLU A 153 -11.41 -2.90 18.34
CA GLU A 153 -12.71 -2.23 18.13
C GLU A 153 -12.60 -1.18 17.00
N HIS A 154 -11.52 -0.39 16.96
CA HIS A 154 -11.30 0.63 15.92
C HIS A 154 -10.91 0.05 14.54
N VAL A 155 -10.12 -1.01 14.52
CA VAL A 155 -9.71 -1.69 13.26
C VAL A 155 -10.90 -2.48 12.68
N GLY A 156 -11.79 -3.01 13.53
CA GLY A 156 -12.89 -3.87 13.13
C GLY A 156 -12.45 -5.30 12.80
N GLU A 157 -13.40 -6.11 12.33
CA GLU A 157 -13.06 -7.45 11.85
C GLU A 157 -12.30 -7.39 10.52
N PRO A 158 -11.23 -8.19 10.37
CA PRO A 158 -10.54 -8.32 9.09
C PRO A 158 -11.55 -8.79 8.02
N ARG A 159 -11.63 -8.07 6.92
CA ARG A 159 -12.45 -8.50 5.78
C ARG A 159 -12.01 -9.89 5.31
N LYS A 160 -12.97 -10.76 4.95
CA LYS A 160 -12.69 -12.11 4.45
C LYS A 160 -11.69 -12.06 3.31
N ARG A 161 -10.66 -12.88 3.44
CA ARG A 161 -9.52 -12.95 2.53
C ARG A 161 -9.98 -13.42 1.14
N PHE A 162 -9.60 -12.67 0.12
CA PHE A 162 -9.65 -13.13 -1.27
C PHE A 162 -8.23 -13.60 -1.63
N GLU A 163 -8.07 -14.81 -2.16
CA GLU A 163 -6.75 -15.41 -2.35
C GLU A 163 -5.88 -14.64 -3.35
N ALA A 164 -4.59 -14.51 -3.08
CA ALA A 164 -3.67 -13.70 -3.87
C ALA A 164 -3.59 -14.07 -5.37
N PRO A 165 -3.62 -15.36 -5.79
CA PRO A 165 -3.68 -15.70 -7.21
C PRO A 165 -4.93 -15.18 -7.90
N ALA A 166 -6.09 -15.30 -7.24
CA ALA A 166 -7.35 -14.77 -7.76
C ALA A 166 -7.38 -13.25 -7.78
N GLN A 167 -6.72 -12.58 -6.83
CA GLN A 167 -6.55 -11.12 -6.85
C GLN A 167 -5.74 -10.67 -8.07
N LYS A 168 -4.63 -11.33 -8.38
CA LYS A 168 -3.79 -11.03 -9.54
C LYS A 168 -4.60 -11.12 -10.83
N GLU A 169 -5.37 -12.18 -11.01
CA GLU A 169 -6.24 -12.34 -12.19
C GLU A 169 -7.25 -11.20 -12.33
N VAL A 170 -7.90 -10.79 -11.22
CA VAL A 170 -8.85 -9.67 -11.26
C VAL A 170 -8.14 -8.34 -11.58
N VAL A 171 -6.92 -8.11 -11.07
CA VAL A 171 -6.11 -6.93 -11.42
C VAL A 171 -5.77 -6.93 -12.92
N GLU A 172 -5.36 -8.05 -13.47
CA GLU A 172 -5.04 -8.18 -14.90
C GLU A 172 -6.29 -7.95 -15.79
N ARG A 173 -7.44 -8.50 -15.39
CA ARG A 173 -8.73 -8.24 -16.06
C ARG A 173 -9.15 -6.79 -15.97
N PHE A 174 -8.95 -6.15 -14.82
CA PHE A 174 -9.21 -4.73 -14.65
C PHE A 174 -8.34 -3.87 -15.58
N LEU A 175 -7.03 -4.19 -15.69
CA LEU A 175 -6.14 -3.52 -16.63
C LEU A 175 -6.57 -3.69 -18.07
N THR A 176 -6.93 -4.91 -18.47
CA THR A 176 -7.42 -5.21 -19.81
C THR A 176 -8.68 -4.39 -20.12
N ALA A 177 -9.62 -4.36 -19.20
CA ALA A 177 -10.85 -3.58 -19.35
C ALA A 177 -10.59 -2.06 -19.40
N MET A 178 -9.63 -1.57 -18.62
CA MET A 178 -9.18 -0.17 -18.69
C MET A 178 -8.58 0.17 -20.05
N HIS A 179 -7.69 -0.69 -20.56
CA HIS A 179 -7.05 -0.52 -21.87
C HIS A 179 -8.05 -0.53 -23.03
N GLN A 180 -9.06 -1.38 -22.95
CA GLN A 180 -10.08 -1.51 -23.99
C GLN A 180 -11.22 -0.50 -23.83
N ALA A 181 -11.20 0.32 -22.77
CA ALA A 181 -12.32 1.19 -22.36
C ALA A 181 -13.65 0.41 -22.26
N ASP A 182 -13.56 -0.88 -21.86
CA ASP A 182 -14.71 -1.78 -21.72
C ASP A 182 -15.48 -1.45 -20.43
N LEU A 183 -16.44 -0.51 -20.56
CA LEU A 183 -17.29 -0.08 -19.46
C LEU A 183 -18.07 -1.22 -18.81
N PRO A 184 -18.73 -2.12 -19.57
CA PRO A 184 -19.44 -3.25 -18.98
C PRO A 184 -18.52 -4.18 -18.17
N ALA A 185 -17.29 -4.42 -18.63
CA ALA A 185 -16.33 -5.22 -17.88
C ALA A 185 -15.90 -4.51 -16.60
N LEU A 186 -15.55 -3.23 -16.66
CA LEU A 186 -15.21 -2.42 -15.48
C LEU A 186 -16.35 -2.39 -14.46
N GLU A 187 -17.57 -2.22 -14.91
CA GLU A 187 -18.75 -2.20 -14.04
C GLU A 187 -18.96 -3.53 -13.29
N ARG A 188 -18.72 -4.66 -13.94
CA ARG A 188 -18.79 -5.98 -13.30
C ARG A 188 -17.69 -6.21 -12.27
N LEU A 189 -16.51 -5.63 -12.48
CA LEU A 189 -15.36 -5.77 -11.57
C LEU A 189 -15.47 -4.90 -10.32
N LEU A 190 -16.18 -3.77 -10.36
CA LEU A 190 -16.33 -2.84 -9.25
C LEU A 190 -17.50 -3.20 -8.33
N ALA A 191 -17.31 -3.08 -7.02
CA ALA A 191 -18.40 -3.11 -6.04
C ALA A 191 -19.32 -1.88 -6.21
N GLU A 192 -20.55 -1.95 -5.72
CA GLU A 192 -21.48 -0.80 -5.82
C GLU A 192 -21.03 0.40 -5.01
N ASP A 193 -20.47 0.12 -3.84
CA ASP A 193 -19.97 1.07 -2.85
C ASP A 193 -18.47 1.34 -2.99
N VAL A 194 -17.85 0.97 -4.12
CA VAL A 194 -16.41 1.13 -4.35
C VAL A 194 -15.94 2.55 -4.07
N VAL A 195 -14.77 2.66 -3.41
CA VAL A 195 -14.13 3.93 -3.08
C VAL A 195 -12.76 4.02 -3.72
N ALA A 196 -12.49 5.12 -4.42
CA ALA A 196 -11.16 5.43 -4.95
C ALA A 196 -10.51 6.56 -4.14
N TRP A 197 -9.31 6.30 -3.67
CA TRP A 197 -8.45 7.22 -2.92
C TRP A 197 -7.26 7.61 -3.78
N SER A 198 -6.82 8.87 -3.70
CA SER A 198 -5.65 9.34 -4.43
C SER A 198 -4.80 10.23 -3.55
N ASP A 199 -3.58 9.78 -3.27
CA ASP A 199 -2.60 10.50 -2.47
C ASP A 199 -1.56 11.16 -3.38
N GLY A 200 -1.74 12.45 -3.65
CA GLY A 200 -0.79 13.27 -4.40
C GLY A 200 0.10 14.14 -3.53
N GLY A 201 -0.16 14.21 -2.20
CA GLY A 201 0.61 15.01 -1.25
C GLY A 201 0.65 16.51 -1.54
N GLY A 202 -0.25 17.02 -2.38
CA GLY A 202 -0.18 18.39 -2.88
C GLY A 202 0.91 18.66 -3.92
N LYS A 203 1.73 17.65 -4.28
CA LYS A 203 2.85 17.75 -5.23
C LYS A 203 2.44 17.41 -6.67
N VAL A 204 1.45 16.52 -6.81
CA VAL A 204 0.86 16.16 -8.10
C VAL A 204 -0.65 16.32 -8.07
N SER A 205 -1.25 16.49 -9.27
CA SER A 205 -2.70 16.58 -9.40
C SER A 205 -3.34 15.24 -9.02
N ALA A 206 -4.20 15.25 -8.00
CA ALA A 206 -4.90 14.09 -7.48
C ALA A 206 -6.26 14.50 -6.91
N ALA A 207 -7.18 13.54 -6.79
CA ALA A 207 -8.46 13.78 -6.15
C ALA A 207 -8.26 14.07 -4.64
N ARG A 208 -8.59 15.28 -4.21
CA ARG A 208 -8.39 15.72 -2.81
C ARG A 208 -9.33 15.06 -1.82
N ARG A 209 -10.39 14.39 -2.30
CA ARG A 209 -11.37 13.67 -1.49
C ARG A 209 -11.63 12.31 -2.12
N PRO A 210 -11.99 11.30 -1.32
CA PRO A 210 -12.36 10.00 -1.84
C PRO A 210 -13.53 10.10 -2.82
N ILE A 211 -13.45 9.33 -3.91
CA ILE A 211 -14.52 9.21 -4.89
C ILE A 211 -15.31 7.96 -4.54
N THR A 212 -16.57 8.11 -4.14
CA THR A 212 -17.40 7.01 -3.65
C THR A 212 -18.52 6.68 -4.64
N GLY A 213 -18.73 5.39 -4.85
CA GLY A 213 -19.78 4.80 -5.66
C GLY A 213 -19.35 4.49 -7.09
N ARG A 214 -19.82 3.34 -7.59
CA ARG A 214 -19.41 2.75 -8.88
C ARG A 214 -19.48 3.74 -10.04
N ALA A 215 -20.58 4.45 -10.22
CA ALA A 215 -20.76 5.38 -11.33
C ALA A 215 -19.74 6.53 -11.33
N LYS A 216 -19.37 7.05 -10.15
CA LYS A 216 -18.39 8.12 -10.03
C LYS A 216 -16.98 7.59 -10.26
N VAL A 217 -16.65 6.42 -9.69
CA VAL A 217 -15.35 5.77 -9.88
C VAL A 217 -15.14 5.40 -11.34
N LEU A 218 -16.14 4.86 -12.03
CA LEU A 218 -16.09 4.59 -13.48
C LEU A 218 -15.76 5.86 -14.28
N ARG A 219 -16.46 6.96 -14.03
CA ARG A 219 -16.15 8.24 -14.70
C ARG A 219 -14.74 8.72 -14.43
N PHE A 220 -14.26 8.57 -13.20
CA PHE A 220 -12.89 8.90 -12.83
C PHE A 220 -11.87 8.04 -13.59
N LEU A 221 -12.05 6.71 -13.62
CA LEU A 221 -11.18 5.77 -14.31
C LEU A 221 -11.14 6.04 -15.82
N LEU A 222 -12.31 6.33 -16.44
CA LEU A 222 -12.37 6.70 -17.85
C LEU A 222 -11.67 8.03 -18.13
N GLY A 223 -11.77 9.00 -17.22
CA GLY A 223 -11.03 10.24 -17.30
C GLY A 223 -9.51 10.00 -17.25
N LEU A 224 -9.07 9.10 -16.39
CA LEU A 224 -7.67 8.66 -16.32
C LEU A 224 -7.24 7.96 -17.61
N ALA A 225 -8.01 6.99 -18.11
CA ALA A 225 -7.69 6.26 -19.34
C ALA A 225 -7.52 7.18 -20.57
N ARG A 226 -8.22 8.31 -20.59
CA ARG A 226 -8.10 9.34 -21.64
C ARG A 226 -7.00 10.37 -21.39
N HIS A 227 -6.35 10.31 -20.24
CA HIS A 227 -5.34 11.30 -19.89
C HIS A 227 -4.06 11.07 -20.70
N PRO A 228 -3.49 12.10 -21.38
CA PRO A 228 -2.33 11.96 -22.29
C PRO A 228 -1.12 11.28 -21.62
N ARG A 229 -0.88 11.51 -20.33
CA ARG A 229 0.21 10.88 -19.59
C ARG A 229 0.08 9.36 -19.52
N LEU A 230 -1.13 8.82 -19.42
CA LEU A 230 -1.35 7.38 -19.34
C LEU A 230 -1.28 6.72 -20.73
N ALA A 231 -1.42 7.48 -21.81
CA ALA A 231 -1.28 6.95 -23.18
C ALA A 231 0.12 6.43 -23.49
N SER A 232 1.16 6.94 -22.80
CA SER A 232 2.57 6.52 -22.94
C SER A 232 3.11 5.80 -21.71
N ALA A 233 2.28 5.59 -20.69
CA ALA A 233 2.69 4.95 -19.46
C ALA A 233 2.84 3.42 -19.63
N GLU A 234 3.85 2.85 -18.97
CA GLU A 234 4.01 1.41 -18.86
C GLU A 234 3.39 0.92 -17.56
N PHE A 235 2.77 -0.26 -17.62
CA PHE A 235 2.06 -0.85 -16.49
C PHE A 235 2.66 -2.21 -16.16
N THR A 236 2.90 -2.45 -14.87
CA THR A 236 3.42 -3.74 -14.39
C THR A 236 2.65 -4.16 -13.15
N VAL A 237 2.22 -5.41 -13.08
CA VAL A 237 1.65 -5.99 -11.86
C VAL A 237 2.77 -6.60 -11.04
N ALA A 238 2.94 -6.11 -9.81
CA ALA A 238 3.94 -6.62 -8.88
C ALA A 238 3.35 -6.70 -7.46
N PRO A 239 3.91 -7.54 -6.59
CA PRO A 239 3.49 -7.59 -5.21
C PRO A 239 3.97 -6.35 -4.46
N VAL A 240 3.02 -5.61 -3.89
CA VAL A 240 3.25 -4.47 -3.00
C VAL A 240 2.54 -4.75 -1.69
N ASN A 241 3.27 -4.66 -0.59
CA ASN A 241 2.73 -5.00 0.73
C ASN A 241 2.10 -6.41 0.79
N GLY A 242 2.68 -7.37 0.08
CA GLY A 242 2.21 -8.75 0.02
C GLY A 242 0.97 -8.99 -0.86
N GLU A 243 0.47 -7.96 -1.56
CA GLU A 243 -0.73 -8.04 -2.41
C GLU A 243 -0.41 -7.61 -3.85
N PRO A 244 -1.08 -8.20 -4.87
CA PRO A 244 -0.91 -7.76 -6.25
C PRO A 244 -1.34 -6.29 -6.40
N ALA A 245 -0.44 -5.45 -6.88
CA ALA A 245 -0.67 -4.04 -7.14
C ALA A 245 -0.21 -3.66 -8.54
N LEU A 246 -0.73 -2.55 -9.05
CA LEU A 246 -0.36 -1.99 -10.33
C LEU A 246 0.68 -0.89 -10.14
N LEU A 247 1.84 -1.07 -10.74
CA LEU A 247 2.87 -0.07 -10.85
C LEU A 247 2.73 0.66 -12.18
N VAL A 248 2.77 1.97 -12.16
CA VAL A 248 2.66 2.84 -13.35
C VAL A 248 3.98 3.58 -13.53
N PHE A 249 4.57 3.45 -14.72
CA PHE A 249 5.81 4.12 -15.07
C PHE A 249 5.58 5.14 -16.18
N GLU A 250 6.03 6.37 -15.98
CA GLU A 250 6.06 7.43 -16.99
C GLU A 250 7.53 7.72 -17.33
N SER A 251 7.89 7.60 -18.59
CA SER A 251 9.29 7.79 -19.06
C SER A 251 10.32 6.99 -18.27
N GLY A 252 9.97 5.76 -17.88
CA GLY A 252 10.83 4.86 -17.10
C GLY A 252 10.88 5.13 -15.59
N ALA A 253 10.23 6.19 -15.09
CA ALA A 253 10.15 6.50 -13.67
C ALA A 253 8.83 6.03 -13.07
N LEU A 254 8.86 5.48 -11.85
CA LEU A 254 7.64 5.10 -11.11
C LEU A 254 6.83 6.37 -10.77
N SER A 255 5.63 6.49 -11.35
CA SER A 255 4.75 7.66 -11.20
C SER A 255 3.52 7.40 -10.34
N ALA A 256 3.11 6.13 -10.22
CA ALA A 256 2.01 5.74 -9.33
C ALA A 256 2.10 4.28 -8.91
N VAL A 257 1.54 3.99 -7.74
CA VAL A 257 1.24 2.64 -7.26
C VAL A 257 -0.24 2.57 -6.93
N MET A 258 -0.98 1.70 -7.61
CA MET A 258 -2.39 1.43 -7.33
C MET A 258 -2.50 0.11 -6.57
N VAL A 259 -2.97 0.18 -5.35
CA VAL A 259 -3.24 -0.99 -4.50
C VAL A 259 -4.75 -1.23 -4.45
N PRO A 260 -5.23 -2.32 -5.05
CA PRO A 260 -6.63 -2.70 -5.02
C PRO A 260 -6.98 -3.43 -3.72
N GLU A 261 -8.22 -3.27 -3.24
CA GLU A 261 -8.79 -4.13 -2.20
C GLU A 261 -10.07 -4.80 -2.71
N PHE A 262 -10.26 -6.06 -2.32
CA PHE A 262 -11.34 -6.89 -2.83
C PHE A 262 -12.29 -7.30 -1.71
N THR A 263 -13.58 -7.27 -2.00
CA THR A 263 -14.63 -7.82 -1.14
C THR A 263 -15.59 -8.63 -2.01
N GLY A 264 -15.78 -9.92 -1.68
CA GLY A 264 -16.65 -10.80 -2.47
C GLY A 264 -16.26 -10.93 -3.95
N GLY A 265 -14.96 -10.91 -4.27
CA GLY A 265 -14.44 -11.02 -5.62
C GLY A 265 -14.56 -9.75 -6.47
N ARG A 266 -14.99 -8.63 -5.89
CA ARG A 266 -15.08 -7.32 -6.56
C ARG A 266 -14.13 -6.32 -5.92
N LEU A 267 -13.67 -5.35 -6.70
CA LEU A 267 -12.89 -4.21 -6.23
C LEU A 267 -13.76 -3.31 -5.35
N SER A 268 -13.49 -3.32 -4.06
CA SER A 268 -14.18 -2.49 -3.07
C SER A 268 -13.45 -1.20 -2.77
N GLU A 269 -12.11 -1.20 -2.86
CA GLU A 269 -11.33 0.03 -2.75
C GLU A 269 -10.18 0.04 -3.76
N ILE A 270 -9.85 1.24 -4.23
CA ILE A 270 -8.72 1.53 -5.12
C ILE A 270 -7.90 2.62 -4.44
N ARG A 271 -6.69 2.31 -4.01
CA ARG A 271 -5.80 3.26 -3.34
C ARG A 271 -4.64 3.60 -4.24
N ASN A 272 -4.58 4.87 -4.70
CA ASN A 272 -3.55 5.36 -5.60
C ASN A 272 -2.56 6.24 -4.84
N VAL A 273 -1.32 5.79 -4.72
CA VAL A 273 -0.21 6.59 -4.23
C VAL A 273 0.49 7.22 -5.43
N LEU A 274 0.45 8.56 -5.51
CA LEU A 274 1.03 9.36 -6.58
C LEU A 274 2.06 10.36 -6.03
N ASN A 275 2.11 10.56 -4.71
CA ASN A 275 3.08 11.46 -4.10
C ASN A 275 4.50 10.95 -4.35
N PRO A 276 5.36 11.71 -5.10
CA PRO A 276 6.70 11.26 -5.45
C PRO A 276 7.59 10.95 -4.25
N ASP A 277 7.43 11.65 -3.12
CA ASP A 277 8.20 11.35 -1.91
C ASP A 277 7.88 9.94 -1.38
N LYS A 278 6.60 9.54 -1.43
CA LYS A 278 6.15 8.22 -0.99
C LYS A 278 6.49 7.10 -1.96
N LEU A 279 6.73 7.44 -3.21
CA LEU A 279 7.16 6.49 -4.24
C LEU A 279 8.66 6.24 -4.24
N ALA A 280 9.45 7.10 -3.61
CA ALA A 280 10.91 7.06 -3.67
C ALA A 280 11.50 5.73 -3.15
N PHE A 281 10.96 5.22 -2.03
CA PHE A 281 11.42 3.95 -1.47
C PHE A 281 11.14 2.76 -2.41
N ALA A 282 9.92 2.63 -2.92
CA ALA A 282 9.54 1.59 -3.87
C ALA A 282 10.35 1.69 -5.18
N ALA A 283 10.59 2.91 -5.68
CA ALA A 283 11.41 3.14 -6.87
C ALA A 283 12.86 2.68 -6.65
N ALA A 284 13.45 2.96 -5.48
CA ALA A 284 14.79 2.49 -5.12
C ALA A 284 14.86 0.95 -5.03
N GLN A 285 13.84 0.30 -4.45
CA GLN A 285 13.76 -1.16 -4.40
C GLN A 285 13.73 -1.78 -5.81
N LEU A 286 12.93 -1.22 -6.72
CA LEU A 286 12.83 -1.69 -8.10
C LEU A 286 14.13 -1.52 -8.87
N SER A 287 14.84 -0.40 -8.69
CA SER A 287 16.12 -0.14 -9.32
C SER A 287 17.21 -1.12 -8.84
N ASN A 288 17.26 -1.41 -7.55
CA ASN A 288 18.21 -2.34 -6.96
C ASN A 288 17.89 -3.81 -7.31
N GLY A 289 16.60 -4.17 -7.42
CA GLY A 289 16.14 -5.51 -7.82
C GLY A 289 16.43 -5.83 -9.29
N GLN A 290 16.40 -4.84 -10.18
CA GLN A 290 16.77 -5.02 -11.59
C GLN A 290 18.26 -5.29 -11.81
N ALA A 291 19.12 -4.90 -10.87
CA ALA A 291 20.55 -5.22 -10.91
C ALA A 291 20.86 -6.69 -10.55
N GLY A 292 19.92 -7.40 -9.91
CA GLY A 292 20.12 -8.76 -9.37
C GLY A 292 19.42 -9.91 -10.09
N THR A 293 18.31 -9.70 -10.79
CA THR A 293 17.59 -10.80 -11.47
C THR A 293 16.67 -10.27 -12.59
N ARG A 294 17.08 -10.45 -13.82
CA ARG A 294 16.13 -10.61 -14.94
C ARG A 294 15.52 -12.01 -14.81
N HIS A 295 14.44 -12.13 -14.04
CA HIS A 295 13.66 -13.36 -14.00
C HIS A 295 12.22 -13.09 -14.36
N ASP A 296 11.93 -13.58 -15.56
CA ASP A 296 10.72 -14.20 -16.09
C ASP A 296 9.36 -13.52 -15.97
N GLY A 297 8.80 -13.27 -17.15
CA GLY A 297 7.38 -13.41 -17.46
C GLY A 297 6.50 -12.16 -17.38
N SER A 298 6.86 -11.09 -16.73
CA SER A 298 6.08 -9.85 -16.80
C SER A 298 6.56 -8.96 -17.94
N ARG A 299 6.07 -9.28 -19.14
CA ARG A 299 6.24 -8.41 -20.30
C ARG A 299 5.55 -7.06 -19.99
N PRO A 300 6.24 -5.91 -20.06
CA PRO A 300 5.56 -4.63 -19.92
C PRO A 300 4.46 -4.53 -20.98
N LEU A 301 3.23 -4.27 -20.53
CA LEU A 301 2.11 -4.04 -21.43
C LEU A 301 2.35 -2.70 -22.10
N LYS A 302 2.82 -2.71 -23.36
CA LYS A 302 3.07 -1.51 -24.14
C LYS A 302 1.76 -0.87 -24.58
N PRO A 303 1.65 0.46 -24.54
CA PRO A 303 0.42 1.20 -24.83
C PRO A 303 0.04 1.30 -26.32
N SER A 304 0.65 0.51 -27.23
CA SER A 304 0.41 0.61 -28.66
C SER A 304 -1.05 0.41 -29.11
N ASN A 305 -1.97 0.08 -28.20
CA ASN A 305 -3.39 -0.14 -28.51
C ASN A 305 -4.35 0.91 -27.95
N PHE A 306 -3.87 1.95 -27.25
CA PHE A 306 -4.75 2.98 -26.67
C PHE A 306 -5.43 3.88 -27.74
N SER A 307 -4.78 4.09 -28.88
CA SER A 307 -5.22 5.08 -29.88
C SER A 307 -6.22 4.53 -30.91
N SER A 308 -6.24 3.20 -31.16
CA SER A 308 -7.07 2.63 -32.22
C SER A 308 -8.50 2.26 -31.78
N ALA A 309 -8.71 1.94 -30.51
CA ALA A 309 -10.02 1.55 -30.00
C ALA A 309 -10.99 2.74 -29.81
N LEU A 310 -10.47 3.96 -29.63
CA LEU A 310 -11.29 5.18 -29.48
C LEU A 310 -11.74 5.77 -30.82
N ALA A 311 -11.08 5.42 -31.93
CA ALA A 311 -11.47 5.89 -33.25
C ALA A 311 -12.63 5.11 -33.89
N SER A 312 -12.92 3.90 -33.42
CA SER A 312 -13.97 3.02 -34.00
C SER A 312 -15.34 3.10 -33.34
N SER A 313 -15.51 3.81 -32.23
CA SER A 313 -16.79 3.96 -31.53
C SER A 313 -17.53 5.28 -31.79
N GLY A 314 -17.02 6.12 -32.66
CA GLY A 314 -17.65 7.37 -33.07
C GLY A 314 -18.08 7.32 -34.53
N THR A 315 -19.34 7.14 -34.77
CA THR A 315 -20.20 7.38 -35.94
C THR A 315 -21.02 6.17 -36.38
N SER A 316 -22.20 6.08 -35.89
CA SER A 316 -23.35 5.58 -36.67
C SER A 316 -24.63 6.17 -36.08
N THR A 317 -24.90 7.44 -36.36
CA THR A 317 -26.22 8.05 -36.23
C THR A 317 -26.77 8.22 -37.65
N THR A 318 -27.32 7.14 -38.19
CA THR A 318 -28.23 7.24 -39.35
C THR A 318 -29.63 7.62 -38.85
N GLY A 319 -29.95 8.89 -39.00
CA GLY A 319 -31.30 9.40 -38.78
C GLY A 319 -32.28 8.84 -39.81
N PRO A 320 -33.58 8.63 -39.44
CA PRO A 320 -34.57 8.09 -40.36
C PRO A 320 -34.99 9.15 -41.39
N LYS A 321 -34.92 8.79 -42.68
CA LYS A 321 -35.53 9.53 -43.78
C LYS A 321 -37.04 9.62 -43.62
N ARG A 322 -37.58 10.85 -43.61
CA ARG A 322 -39.01 11.09 -43.77
C ARG A 322 -39.45 10.77 -45.20
N PRO A 323 -40.58 10.11 -45.44
CA PRO A 323 -41.15 9.94 -46.77
C PRO A 323 -41.82 11.25 -47.25
N GLY A 324 -41.53 11.63 -48.48
CA GLY A 324 -42.11 12.80 -49.13
C GLY A 324 -43.60 12.57 -49.45
N SER A 325 -44.40 13.57 -49.15
CA SER A 325 -45.77 13.73 -49.67
C SER A 325 -45.71 14.26 -51.08
N ARG A 326 -46.25 13.50 -51.99
CA ARG A 326 -46.76 14.03 -53.26
C ARG A 326 -48.21 14.41 -53.08
N GLY A 327 -48.62 15.51 -53.57
CA GLY A 327 -49.93 16.01 -53.72
C GLY A 327 -49.90 17.49 -54.04
#